data_8188d071437ca692638b3e5427a32630
#
_entry.id   8188d071437ca692638b3e5427a32630
#
_cell.length_a   1.000
_cell.length_b   1.000
_cell.length_c   1.000
_cell.angle_alpha   90.00
_cell.angle_beta   90.00
_cell.angle_gamma   90.00
#
_symmetry.space_group_name_H-M   'P 1'
#
loop_
_entity.id
_entity.type
_entity.pdbx_description
1 polymer ?
#
loop_
_entity_poly.entity_id
_entity_poly.type
_entity_poly.pdbx_seq_one_letter_code
_entity_poly.pdbx_strand_id
1 'polypeptide(L)'
;MPSVPHQRVIACVIRDGDRYLVCQRPAHKRHGGLWEFPGGKTEANESDEHAAARELDEELGIELVGASAAVFEIADPGSTYLIAFVPVEIRGEPRCLEHSRMTYGTPAELLELPLAPCDRAFLEFVLRRDTAATNASLP
;
A
#
# COMPACT_ATOMS: atom_id res chain seq x y z
N MET A 1 18.85 14.20 21.66
CA MET A 1 18.08 14.75 20.53
C MET A 1 16.71 14.15 20.53
N PRO A 2 15.67 14.97 20.60
CA PRO A 2 14.35 14.43 20.41
C PRO A 2 14.22 13.91 18.98
N SER A 3 13.65 12.73 18.83
CA SER A 3 13.36 12.18 17.51
C SER A 3 12.26 13.02 16.85
N VAL A 4 12.35 13.20 15.53
CA VAL A 4 11.29 13.84 14.76
C VAL A 4 10.09 12.92 14.79
N PRO A 5 8.88 13.39 15.22
CA PRO A 5 7.69 12.54 15.15
C PRO A 5 7.41 12.16 13.71
N HIS A 6 7.20 10.88 13.48
CA HIS A 6 6.83 10.39 12.16
C HIS A 6 5.31 10.45 12.01
N GLN A 7 4.87 11.05 10.91
CA GLN A 7 3.47 10.95 10.51
C GLN A 7 3.27 9.55 9.93
N ARG A 8 2.40 8.77 10.55
CA ARG A 8 2.09 7.43 10.06
C ARG A 8 1.17 7.51 8.85
N VAL A 9 1.53 6.77 7.82
CA VAL A 9 0.75 6.67 6.57
C VAL A 9 0.44 5.19 6.35
N ILE A 10 -0.83 4.87 6.12
CA ILE A 10 -1.25 3.49 5.89
C ILE A 10 -1.31 3.24 4.40
N ALA A 11 -0.63 2.18 3.96
CA ALA A 11 -0.75 1.65 2.62
C ALA A 11 -1.50 0.32 2.73
N CYS A 12 -2.67 0.25 2.11
CA CYS A 12 -3.53 -0.92 2.21
C CYS A 12 -3.11 -1.97 1.20
N VAL A 13 -2.84 -3.18 1.67
CA VAL A 13 -2.43 -4.29 0.82
C VAL A 13 -3.67 -5.14 0.51
N ILE A 14 -4.21 -4.96 -0.68
CA ILE A 14 -5.38 -5.68 -1.17
C ILE A 14 -4.89 -6.72 -2.16
N ARG A 15 -5.21 -7.98 -1.90
CA ARG A 15 -4.77 -9.10 -2.74
C ARG A 15 -5.96 -9.84 -3.34
N ASP A 16 -5.74 -10.33 -4.55
CA ASP A 16 -6.58 -11.32 -5.19
C ASP A 16 -5.63 -12.46 -5.61
N GLY A 17 -5.53 -13.49 -4.77
CA GLY A 17 -4.53 -14.54 -4.94
C GLY A 17 -3.11 -14.00 -4.80
N ASP A 18 -2.31 -14.14 -5.84
CA ASP A 18 -0.94 -13.65 -5.89
C ASP A 18 -0.82 -12.24 -6.50
N ARG A 19 -1.95 -11.59 -6.76
CA ARG A 19 -1.98 -10.26 -7.36
C ARG A 19 -2.35 -9.20 -6.33
N TYR A 20 -1.72 -8.05 -6.47
CA TYR A 20 -1.87 -6.91 -5.56
C TYR A 20 -2.47 -5.74 -6.31
N LEU A 21 -3.33 -4.98 -5.63
CA LEU A 21 -3.96 -3.79 -6.20
C LEU A 21 -3.07 -2.57 -5.99
N VAL A 22 -2.75 -1.87 -7.09
CA VAL A 22 -2.10 -0.57 -7.04
C VAL A 22 -2.90 0.44 -7.86
N CYS A 23 -2.74 1.71 -7.53
CA CYS A 23 -3.52 2.81 -8.10
C CYS A 23 -2.56 3.89 -8.60
N GLN A 24 -2.89 4.52 -9.72
CA GLN A 24 -2.07 5.57 -10.31
C GLN A 24 -2.52 6.95 -9.83
N ARG A 25 -1.59 7.72 -9.27
CA ARG A 25 -1.88 9.08 -8.84
C ARG A 25 -2.22 9.96 -10.03
N PRO A 26 -3.23 10.86 -9.91
CA PRO A 26 -3.56 11.79 -10.97
C PRO A 26 -2.37 12.65 -11.37
N ALA A 27 -2.25 12.96 -12.66
CA ALA A 27 -1.11 13.69 -13.21
C ALA A 27 -0.90 15.07 -12.57
N HIS A 28 -1.98 15.72 -12.12
CA HIS A 28 -1.91 17.06 -11.54
C HIS A 28 -1.47 17.09 -10.08
N LYS A 29 -1.39 15.94 -9.42
CA LYS A 29 -0.99 15.87 -8.01
C LYS A 29 0.52 15.72 -7.89
N ARG A 30 1.06 15.99 -6.67
CA ARG A 30 2.46 15.72 -6.37
C ARG A 30 2.74 14.25 -6.63
N HIS A 31 3.85 13.95 -7.30
CA HIS A 31 4.22 12.60 -7.74
C HIS A 31 3.17 12.00 -8.69
N GLY A 32 2.51 12.86 -9.48
CA GLY A 32 1.50 12.43 -10.45
C GLY A 32 2.05 11.43 -11.45
N GLY A 33 1.21 10.46 -11.79
CA GLY A 33 1.58 9.38 -12.70
C GLY A 33 2.26 8.19 -12.05
N LEU A 34 2.75 8.31 -10.81
CA LEU A 34 3.33 7.18 -10.09
C LEU A 34 2.23 6.27 -9.56
N TRP A 35 2.54 4.98 -9.50
CA TRP A 35 1.63 3.97 -8.95
C TRP A 35 1.95 3.74 -7.49
N GLU A 36 0.92 3.49 -6.70
CA GLU A 36 1.01 3.33 -5.25
C GLU A 36 -0.09 2.41 -4.73
N PHE A 37 0.12 1.86 -3.54
CA PHE A 37 -0.97 1.20 -2.83
C PHE A 37 -1.96 2.25 -2.33
N PRO A 38 -3.26 1.95 -2.30
CA PRO A 38 -4.25 2.90 -1.76
C PRO A 38 -4.06 3.08 -0.26
N GLY A 39 -4.44 4.24 0.25
CA GLY A 39 -4.32 4.55 1.68
C GLY A 39 -4.06 6.03 1.90
N GLY A 40 -3.55 6.38 3.07
CA GLY A 40 -3.28 7.76 3.40
C GLY A 40 -2.87 7.94 4.85
N LYS A 41 -2.73 9.19 5.25
CA LYS A 41 -2.27 9.57 6.59
C LYS A 41 -3.29 9.17 7.64
N THR A 42 -2.80 8.68 8.80
CA THR A 42 -3.65 8.49 9.96
C THR A 42 -3.98 9.85 10.57
N GLU A 43 -5.17 9.99 11.12
CA GLU A 43 -5.57 11.14 11.89
C GLU A 43 -5.23 10.92 13.36
N ALA A 44 -5.24 12.01 14.16
CA ALA A 44 -4.92 11.93 15.58
C ALA A 44 -5.80 10.88 16.29
N ASN A 45 -5.16 10.00 17.05
CA ASN A 45 -5.82 8.93 17.81
C ASN A 45 -6.53 7.88 16.94
N GLU A 46 -6.24 7.86 15.65
CA GLU A 46 -6.83 6.88 14.72
C GLU A 46 -5.96 5.63 14.67
N SER A 47 -6.59 4.45 14.79
CA SER A 47 -5.88 3.18 14.60
C SER A 47 -5.59 2.95 13.12
N ASP A 48 -4.66 2.02 12.82
CA ASP A 48 -4.37 1.62 11.45
C ASP A 48 -5.64 1.11 10.74
N GLU A 49 -6.43 0.29 11.43
CA GLU A 49 -7.66 -0.27 10.88
C GLU A 49 -8.68 0.82 10.55
N HIS A 50 -8.84 1.80 11.45
CA HIS A 50 -9.75 2.91 11.24
C HIS A 50 -9.32 3.77 10.05
N ALA A 51 -8.02 4.07 9.96
CA ALA A 51 -7.46 4.84 8.84
C ALA A 51 -7.65 4.10 7.53
N ALA A 52 -7.39 2.78 7.52
CA ALA A 52 -7.57 1.95 6.33
C ALA A 52 -9.04 1.98 5.88
N ALA A 53 -9.97 1.79 6.82
CA ALA A 53 -11.40 1.79 6.50
C ALA A 53 -11.84 3.12 5.88
N ARG A 54 -11.41 4.23 6.45
CA ARG A 54 -11.77 5.57 5.97
C ARG A 54 -11.18 5.84 4.59
N GLU A 55 -9.90 5.54 4.40
CA GLU A 55 -9.22 5.79 3.12
C GLU A 55 -9.77 4.92 2.00
N LEU A 56 -10.07 3.65 2.28
CA LEU A 56 -10.62 2.74 1.27
C LEU A 56 -12.02 3.15 0.83
N ASP A 57 -12.83 3.65 1.76
CA ASP A 57 -14.14 4.19 1.44
C ASP A 57 -14.00 5.44 0.55
N GLU A 58 -13.13 6.36 0.92
CA GLU A 58 -12.93 7.61 0.18
C GLU A 58 -12.32 7.39 -1.21
N GLU A 59 -11.32 6.54 -1.32
CA GLU A 59 -10.56 6.39 -2.55
C GLU A 59 -11.15 5.36 -3.52
N LEU A 60 -11.71 4.27 -3.00
CA LEU A 60 -12.13 3.14 -3.83
C LEU A 60 -13.59 2.75 -3.65
N GLY A 61 -14.31 3.36 -2.72
CA GLY A 61 -15.72 3.07 -2.48
C GLY A 61 -15.98 1.65 -1.98
N ILE A 62 -15.05 1.08 -1.23
CA ILE A 62 -15.17 -0.28 -0.71
C ILE A 62 -15.19 -0.28 0.81
N GLU A 63 -15.69 -1.39 1.37
CA GLU A 63 -15.78 -1.58 2.82
C GLU A 63 -14.64 -2.44 3.32
N LEU A 64 -14.01 -2.00 4.42
CA LEU A 64 -13.01 -2.81 5.11
C LEU A 64 -13.74 -3.86 5.96
N VAL A 65 -13.38 -5.14 5.76
CA VAL A 65 -13.90 -6.25 6.56
C VAL A 65 -12.96 -6.55 7.73
N GLY A 66 -11.65 -6.46 7.49
CA GLY A 66 -10.66 -6.70 8.52
C GLY A 66 -9.29 -6.26 8.10
N ALA A 67 -8.41 -6.06 9.07
CA ALA A 67 -7.03 -5.66 8.83
C ALA A 67 -6.10 -6.44 9.76
N SER A 68 -4.96 -6.86 9.22
CA SER A 68 -3.88 -7.48 9.99
C SER A 68 -2.92 -6.40 10.47
N ALA A 69 -1.96 -6.78 11.32
CA ALA A 69 -0.86 -5.89 11.67
C ALA A 69 -0.01 -5.58 10.43
N ALA A 70 0.67 -4.44 10.45
CA ALA A 70 1.57 -4.06 9.35
C ALA A 70 2.62 -5.14 9.13
N VAL A 71 2.87 -5.49 7.87
CA VAL A 71 3.86 -6.51 7.50
C VAL A 71 5.17 -5.88 7.05
N PHE A 72 5.18 -4.59 6.80
CA PHE A 72 6.37 -3.86 6.37
C PHE A 72 6.19 -2.39 6.74
N GLU A 73 7.23 -1.79 7.29
CA GLU A 73 7.23 -0.36 7.61
C GLU A 73 8.52 0.26 7.09
N ILE A 74 8.41 1.43 6.47
CA ILE A 74 9.56 2.10 5.88
C ILE A 74 9.40 3.62 5.99
N ALA A 75 10.48 4.30 6.37
CA ALA A 75 10.51 5.76 6.37
C ALA A 75 10.62 6.26 4.93
N ASP A 76 9.78 7.21 4.57
CA ASP A 76 9.81 7.81 3.25
C ASP A 76 10.97 8.81 3.17
N PRO A 77 11.94 8.61 2.28
CA PRO A 77 13.12 9.48 2.22
C PRO A 77 12.75 10.93 1.95
N GLY A 78 13.35 11.85 2.71
CA GLY A 78 13.14 13.28 2.55
C GLY A 78 11.83 13.79 3.13
N SER A 79 11.12 12.97 3.89
CA SER A 79 9.87 13.36 4.54
C SER A 79 9.85 12.92 6.00
N THR A 80 8.78 13.29 6.73
CA THR A 80 8.55 12.82 8.09
C THR A 80 7.59 11.64 8.14
N TYR A 81 7.33 11.01 6.99
CA TYR A 81 6.34 9.93 6.89
C TYR A 81 6.96 8.57 7.18
N LEU A 82 6.23 7.78 7.96
CA LEU A 82 6.50 6.35 8.13
C LEU A 82 5.34 5.61 7.47
N ILE A 83 5.65 4.86 6.41
CA ILE A 83 4.65 4.14 5.64
C ILE A 83 4.51 2.73 6.18
N ALA A 84 3.31 2.38 6.60
CA ALA A 84 2.99 1.04 7.11
C ALA A 84 2.12 0.30 6.11
N PHE A 85 2.56 -0.86 5.64
CA PHE A 85 1.83 -1.69 4.70
C PHE A 85 0.99 -2.70 5.45
N VAL A 86 -0.33 -2.53 5.39
CA VAL A 86 -1.30 -3.24 6.21
C VAL A 86 -2.17 -4.14 5.32
N PRO A 87 -2.05 -5.48 5.46
CA PRO A 87 -2.94 -6.39 4.73
C PRO A 87 -4.39 -6.21 5.19
N VAL A 88 -5.30 -6.15 4.22
CA VAL A 88 -6.72 -5.94 4.50
C VAL A 88 -7.59 -6.92 3.73
N GLU A 89 -8.77 -7.19 4.29
CA GLU A 89 -9.85 -7.87 3.61
C GLU A 89 -10.94 -6.85 3.31
N ILE A 90 -11.47 -6.90 2.10
CA ILE A 90 -12.44 -5.90 1.62
C ILE A 90 -13.71 -6.57 1.15
N ARG A 91 -14.78 -5.78 1.11
CA ARG A 91 -16.05 -6.14 0.49
C ARG A 91 -16.42 -5.07 -0.51
N GLY A 92 -16.85 -5.51 -1.70
CA GLY A 92 -17.23 -4.62 -2.78
C GLY A 92 -16.20 -4.58 -3.89
N GLU A 93 -16.58 -3.96 -5.01
CA GLU A 93 -15.71 -3.80 -6.16
C GLU A 93 -15.01 -2.45 -6.11
N PRO A 94 -13.66 -2.42 -6.09
CA PRO A 94 -12.93 -1.15 -6.10
C PRO A 94 -13.27 -0.29 -7.32
N ARG A 95 -13.40 1.01 -7.09
CA ARG A 95 -13.61 2.00 -8.14
C ARG A 95 -12.65 3.16 -7.94
N CYS A 96 -12.16 3.75 -9.04
CA CYS A 96 -11.28 4.91 -8.97
C CYS A 96 -12.08 6.17 -8.67
N LEU A 97 -12.19 6.52 -7.40
CA LEU A 97 -12.87 7.75 -6.99
C LEU A 97 -11.91 8.94 -6.92
N GLU A 98 -10.62 8.69 -6.68
CA GLU A 98 -9.59 9.73 -6.60
C GLU A 98 -8.41 9.49 -7.53
N HIS A 99 -8.07 8.21 -7.79
CA HIS A 99 -6.96 7.85 -8.66
C HIS A 99 -7.37 7.84 -10.13
N SER A 100 -6.38 7.97 -11.03
CA SER A 100 -6.64 7.95 -12.47
C SER A 100 -6.96 6.56 -12.97
N ARG A 101 -6.24 5.55 -12.46
CA ARG A 101 -6.37 4.15 -12.87
C ARG A 101 -6.02 3.24 -11.70
N MET A 102 -6.39 1.98 -11.83
CA MET A 102 -5.99 0.92 -10.90
C MET A 102 -5.72 -0.36 -11.69
N THR A 103 -4.89 -1.22 -11.14
CA THR A 103 -4.60 -2.53 -11.73
C THR A 103 -4.20 -3.53 -10.66
N TYR A 104 -4.48 -4.80 -10.93
CA TYR A 104 -3.96 -5.91 -10.14
C TYR A 104 -2.78 -6.51 -10.90
N GLY A 105 -1.73 -6.89 -10.17
CA GLY A 105 -0.60 -7.57 -10.77
C GLY A 105 0.20 -8.34 -9.74
N THR A 106 0.99 -9.30 -10.21
CA THR A 106 1.96 -9.97 -9.36
C THR A 106 3.06 -8.97 -8.99
N PRO A 107 3.84 -9.21 -7.91
CA PRO A 107 4.95 -8.32 -7.59
C PRO A 107 5.89 -8.08 -8.76
N ALA A 108 6.24 -9.12 -9.52
CA ALA A 108 7.13 -8.99 -10.67
C ALA A 108 6.51 -8.09 -11.75
N GLU A 109 5.23 -8.27 -12.04
CA GLU A 109 4.52 -7.43 -13.01
C GLU A 109 4.46 -5.98 -12.57
N LEU A 110 4.11 -5.75 -11.31
CA LEU A 110 3.97 -4.39 -10.77
C LEU A 110 5.30 -3.65 -10.71
N LEU A 111 6.42 -4.35 -10.51
CA LEU A 111 7.74 -3.73 -10.50
C LEU A 111 8.15 -3.15 -11.85
N GLU A 112 7.44 -3.48 -12.93
CA GLU A 112 7.64 -2.88 -14.24
C GLU A 112 6.99 -1.49 -14.35
N LEU A 113 6.10 -1.15 -13.41
CA LEU A 113 5.41 0.15 -13.40
C LEU A 113 6.28 1.23 -12.74
N PRO A 114 6.04 2.52 -13.06
CA PRO A 114 6.67 3.62 -12.33
C PRO A 114 6.01 3.77 -10.96
N LEU A 115 6.59 3.09 -9.98
CA LEU A 115 6.08 3.05 -8.62
C LEU A 115 6.66 4.15 -7.75
N ALA A 116 5.89 4.60 -6.75
CA ALA A 116 6.42 5.42 -5.68
C ALA A 116 7.52 4.62 -4.94
N PRO A 117 8.58 5.28 -4.44
CA PRO A 117 9.76 4.57 -3.90
C PRO A 117 9.46 3.57 -2.78
N CYS A 118 8.62 3.93 -1.81
CA CYS A 118 8.30 3.04 -0.70
C CYS A 118 7.47 1.84 -1.16
N ASP A 119 6.58 2.05 -2.12
CA ASP A 119 5.75 0.98 -2.69
C ASP A 119 6.60 -0.01 -3.47
N ARG A 120 7.59 0.50 -4.20
CA ARG A 120 8.57 -0.35 -4.87
C ARG A 120 9.35 -1.18 -3.85
N ALA A 121 9.81 -0.56 -2.77
CA ALA A 121 10.56 -1.26 -1.73
C ALA A 121 9.73 -2.39 -1.11
N PHE A 122 8.45 -2.16 -0.89
CA PHE A 122 7.55 -3.20 -0.37
C PHE A 122 7.42 -4.37 -1.34
N LEU A 123 7.19 -4.10 -2.63
CA LEU A 123 7.05 -5.16 -3.63
C LEU A 123 8.34 -5.95 -3.81
N GLU A 124 9.49 -5.30 -3.72
CA GLU A 124 10.78 -5.98 -3.74
C GLU A 124 10.94 -6.89 -2.52
N PHE A 125 10.51 -6.41 -1.35
CA PHE A 125 10.51 -7.21 -0.12
C PHE A 125 9.61 -8.46 -0.27
N VAL A 126 8.40 -8.30 -0.80
CA VAL A 126 7.47 -9.40 -1.02
C VAL A 126 8.06 -10.42 -2.00
N LEU A 127 8.65 -9.95 -3.08
CA LEU A 127 9.24 -10.81 -4.10
C LEU A 127 10.41 -11.63 -3.52
N ARG A 128 11.26 -11.01 -2.71
CA ARG A 128 12.38 -11.73 -2.05
C ARG A 128 11.85 -12.77 -1.06
N ARG A 129 10.82 -12.42 -0.29
CA ARG A 129 10.22 -13.34 0.68
C ARG A 129 9.59 -14.55 -0.01
N ASP A 130 8.88 -14.32 -1.10
CA ASP A 130 8.24 -15.39 -1.86
C ASP A 130 9.28 -16.31 -2.50
N THR A 131 10.36 -15.74 -3.05
CA THR A 131 11.46 -16.51 -3.63
C THR A 131 12.16 -17.35 -2.55
N ALA A 132 12.42 -16.78 -1.38
CA ALA A 132 13.03 -17.50 -0.26
C ALA A 132 12.14 -18.65 0.21
N ALA A 133 10.82 -18.43 0.30
CA ALA A 133 9.87 -19.47 0.69
C ALA A 133 9.83 -20.61 -0.33
N THR A 134 9.85 -20.28 -1.63
CA THR A 134 9.89 -21.27 -2.69
C THR A 134 11.18 -22.09 -2.62
N ASN A 135 12.34 -21.42 -2.46
CA ASN A 135 13.62 -22.11 -2.35
C ASN A 135 13.68 -23.02 -1.11
N ALA A 136 13.13 -22.56 0.01
CA ALA A 136 13.08 -23.34 1.24
C ALA A 136 12.17 -24.58 1.12
N SER A 137 11.19 -24.54 0.21
CA SER A 137 10.26 -25.66 -0.03
C SER A 137 10.83 -26.72 -0.98
N LEU A 138 11.94 -26.44 -1.66
CA LEU A 138 12.55 -27.40 -2.58
C LEU A 138 13.28 -28.47 -1.80
N PRO A 139 13.18 -29.75 -2.24
CA PRO A 139 13.92 -30.85 -1.58
C PRO A 139 15.43 -30.75 -1.76
#